data_1103685fe0a39acf61ba7ce78a9ca2fe
#
_entry.id   1103685fe0a39acf61ba7ce78a9ca2fe
#
_cell.length_a   1.000
_cell.length_b   1.000
_cell.length_c   1.000
_cell.angle_alpha   90.00
_cell.angle_beta   90.00
_cell.angle_gamma   90.00
#
_symmetry.space_group_name_H-M   'P 1'
#
loop_
_entity.id
_entity.type
_entity.pdbx_description
1 polymer ?
#
loop_
_entity_poly.entity_id
_entity_poly.type
_entity_poly.pdbx_seq_one_letter_code
_entity_poly.pdbx_strand_id
1 'polypeptide(L)'
;MAAKRIIIGDSEISVPEKLLTLGIFPIFGIALIFWLFTGIYTVGPDEVGVVQRFGKYDRIVQSGLNYHMPFPIETVKTPKVTEVKRIEVGFRTVGKNQYRTVERESLMLTGDENIVDAELIVQYKIKEPINYLFNFIGPELTLREASEASLRTVVGRHNIDEALTSGKLMIQEETKELLQSILDKYGTGVQVVAVQLQDVSPPKQVIDAFKDVASAKEDKNRMINEAEGYRNDVIPKARGEAQAMIREAEGFRESRIKRAEGDVAKFKAILKEYKKAKDVTRERLYLEAMEEILPDLEKYIVPNGEDGNLLNLLNLGSTKGVK
;
A
#
# COMPACT_ATOMS: atom_id res chain seq x y z
N MET A 1 -24.68 -52.59 -75.88
CA MET A 1 -23.85 -51.57 -75.15
C MET A 1 -24.59 -50.22 -75.26
N ALA A 2 -25.24 -49.76 -74.23
CA ALA A 2 -26.04 -48.55 -74.28
C ALA A 2 -25.12 -47.31 -74.06
N ALA A 3 -25.03 -46.40 -74.99
CA ALA A 3 -24.33 -45.12 -74.86
C ALA A 3 -25.38 -44.08 -74.47
N LYS A 4 -25.14 -43.38 -73.36
CA LYS A 4 -26.01 -42.30 -72.91
C LYS A 4 -25.59 -41.03 -73.69
N ARG A 5 -26.52 -40.44 -74.44
CA ARG A 5 -26.31 -39.23 -75.25
C ARG A 5 -26.52 -38.00 -74.33
N ILE A 6 -25.53 -37.15 -74.23
CA ILE A 6 -25.61 -35.85 -73.58
C ILE A 6 -25.59 -34.77 -74.68
N ILE A 7 -26.63 -33.97 -74.76
CA ILE A 7 -26.75 -32.86 -75.73
C ILE A 7 -26.25 -31.60 -75.02
N ILE A 8 -25.12 -31.06 -75.49
CA ILE A 8 -24.61 -29.74 -75.05
C ILE A 8 -24.53 -28.86 -76.28
N GLY A 9 -25.53 -27.98 -76.48
CA GLY A 9 -25.65 -27.20 -77.71
C GLY A 9 -25.91 -28.04 -78.98
N ASP A 10 -25.44 -27.61 -80.10
CA ASP A 10 -25.70 -28.26 -81.42
C ASP A 10 -24.80 -29.47 -81.74
N SER A 11 -24.06 -30.00 -80.74
CA SER A 11 -23.18 -31.16 -80.99
C SER A 11 -23.59 -32.36 -80.04
N GLU A 12 -23.92 -33.50 -80.70
CA GLU A 12 -24.13 -34.75 -80.04
C GLU A 12 -22.76 -35.42 -79.71
N ILE A 13 -22.43 -35.49 -78.39
CA ILE A 13 -21.23 -36.22 -77.99
C ILE A 13 -21.70 -37.55 -77.34
N SER A 14 -21.41 -38.65 -78.02
CA SER A 14 -21.64 -40.00 -77.49
C SER A 14 -20.51 -40.43 -76.60
N VAL A 15 -20.72 -40.34 -75.28
CA VAL A 15 -19.73 -40.81 -74.30
C VAL A 15 -20.07 -42.25 -73.94
N PRO A 16 -19.14 -43.20 -74.09
CA PRO A 16 -19.39 -44.58 -73.71
C PRO A 16 -19.53 -44.68 -72.20
N GLU A 17 -20.55 -45.41 -71.71
CA GLU A 17 -20.89 -45.57 -70.26
C GLU A 17 -19.69 -45.99 -69.40
N LYS A 18 -18.78 -46.77 -69.98
CA LYS A 18 -17.54 -47.17 -69.27
C LYS A 18 -16.55 -45.99 -69.08
N LEU A 19 -16.57 -44.99 -69.89
CA LEU A 19 -15.72 -43.79 -69.73
C LEU A 19 -16.30 -42.82 -68.70
N LEU A 20 -17.64 -42.75 -68.58
CA LEU A 20 -18.31 -41.96 -67.55
C LEU A 20 -18.09 -42.57 -66.18
N THR A 21 -18.22 -43.88 -66.01
CA THR A 21 -17.99 -44.55 -64.74
C THR A 21 -16.50 -44.60 -64.37
N LEU A 22 -15.60 -44.79 -65.33
CA LEU A 22 -14.16 -44.83 -65.10
C LEU A 22 -13.56 -43.45 -64.79
N GLY A 23 -14.17 -42.35 -65.28
CA GLY A 23 -13.70 -40.95 -65.04
C GLY A 23 -14.26 -40.34 -63.74
N ILE A 24 -15.47 -40.70 -63.34
CA ILE A 24 -16.12 -40.14 -62.16
C ILE A 24 -15.58 -40.76 -60.86
N PHE A 25 -15.31 -42.08 -60.81
CA PHE A 25 -14.80 -42.73 -59.63
C PHE A 25 -13.43 -42.18 -59.13
N PRO A 26 -12.40 -42.00 -59.99
CA PRO A 26 -11.13 -41.44 -59.51
C PRO A 26 -11.25 -39.97 -59.11
N ILE A 27 -12.13 -39.18 -59.73
CA ILE A 27 -12.38 -37.80 -59.35
C ILE A 27 -13.02 -37.76 -57.93
N PHE A 28 -14.01 -38.63 -57.67
CA PHE A 28 -14.61 -38.79 -56.36
C PHE A 28 -13.60 -39.29 -55.30
N GLY A 29 -12.70 -40.21 -55.69
CA GLY A 29 -11.61 -40.68 -54.85
C GLY A 29 -10.62 -39.58 -54.46
N ILE A 30 -10.20 -38.75 -55.43
CA ILE A 30 -9.31 -37.61 -55.18
C ILE A 30 -10.00 -36.56 -54.32
N ALA A 31 -11.27 -36.28 -54.59
CA ALA A 31 -12.05 -35.32 -53.80
C ALA A 31 -12.23 -35.82 -52.33
N LEU A 32 -12.44 -37.12 -52.13
CA LEU A 32 -12.54 -37.73 -50.81
C LEU A 32 -11.20 -37.65 -50.07
N ILE A 33 -10.10 -37.95 -50.74
CA ILE A 33 -8.75 -37.82 -50.15
C ILE A 33 -8.47 -36.37 -49.76
N PHE A 34 -8.73 -35.43 -50.66
CA PHE A 34 -8.56 -34.01 -50.37
C PHE A 34 -9.42 -33.58 -49.21
N TRP A 35 -10.69 -34.02 -49.12
CA TRP A 35 -11.59 -33.75 -48.01
C TRP A 35 -11.02 -34.32 -46.70
N LEU A 36 -10.48 -35.53 -46.67
CA LEU A 36 -9.84 -36.10 -45.50
C LEU A 36 -8.61 -35.31 -45.04
N PHE A 37 -7.81 -34.76 -45.94
CA PHE A 37 -6.67 -33.93 -45.56
C PHE A 37 -7.05 -32.61 -44.90
N THR A 38 -8.26 -32.09 -45.08
CA THR A 38 -8.74 -30.88 -44.38
C THR A 38 -8.98 -31.10 -42.88
N GLY A 39 -8.94 -32.35 -42.40
CA GLY A 39 -9.06 -32.69 -41.00
C GLY A 39 -7.78 -32.54 -40.17
N ILE A 40 -6.63 -32.23 -40.79
CA ILE A 40 -5.37 -32.02 -40.06
C ILE A 40 -5.35 -30.61 -39.49
N TYR A 41 -5.12 -30.49 -38.18
CA TYR A 41 -4.99 -29.18 -37.51
C TYR A 41 -3.96 -29.24 -36.40
N THR A 42 -3.49 -28.06 -35.99
CA THR A 42 -2.53 -27.92 -34.89
C THR A 42 -3.17 -27.19 -33.71
N VAL A 43 -2.92 -27.72 -32.50
CA VAL A 43 -3.32 -27.09 -31.23
C VAL A 43 -2.09 -26.44 -30.63
N GLY A 44 -2.17 -25.16 -30.30
CA GLY A 44 -1.08 -24.39 -29.67
C GLY A 44 -0.72 -24.92 -28.27
N PRO A 45 0.45 -24.55 -27.74
CA PRO A 45 0.90 -24.99 -26.42
C PRO A 45 0.00 -24.46 -25.28
N ASP A 46 -0.65 -23.32 -25.49
CA ASP A 46 -1.53 -22.67 -24.51
C ASP A 46 -2.99 -23.07 -24.67
N GLU A 47 -3.31 -23.94 -25.68
CA GLU A 47 -4.65 -24.30 -26.07
C GLU A 47 -4.93 -25.78 -25.79
N VAL A 48 -6.20 -26.06 -25.65
CA VAL A 48 -6.71 -27.45 -25.59
C VAL A 48 -7.76 -27.62 -26.68
N GLY A 49 -7.59 -28.61 -27.52
CA GLY A 49 -8.56 -28.90 -28.56
C GLY A 49 -9.78 -29.66 -28.00
N VAL A 50 -10.96 -29.06 -28.16
CA VAL A 50 -12.24 -29.72 -27.82
C VAL A 50 -12.94 -30.10 -29.10
N VAL A 51 -12.99 -31.39 -29.38
CA VAL A 51 -13.61 -31.93 -30.58
C VAL A 51 -15.07 -32.19 -30.32
N GLN A 52 -15.89 -31.67 -31.23
CA GLN A 52 -17.36 -31.88 -31.25
C GLN A 52 -17.75 -32.70 -32.45
N ARG A 53 -18.51 -33.74 -32.25
CA ARG A 53 -19.13 -34.54 -33.32
C ARG A 53 -20.62 -34.24 -33.41
N PHE A 54 -21.04 -33.70 -34.55
CA PHE A 54 -22.39 -33.19 -34.77
C PHE A 54 -22.90 -32.25 -33.68
N GLY A 55 -21.97 -31.36 -33.14
CA GLY A 55 -22.28 -30.40 -32.09
C GLY A 55 -22.22 -30.93 -30.66
N LYS A 56 -22.11 -32.28 -30.47
CA LYS A 56 -21.94 -32.87 -29.13
C LYS A 56 -20.46 -33.07 -28.82
N TYR A 57 -20.06 -32.80 -27.56
CA TYR A 57 -18.72 -33.12 -27.08
C TYR A 57 -18.35 -34.59 -27.33
N ASP A 58 -17.19 -34.83 -27.91
CA ASP A 58 -16.64 -36.19 -28.18
C ASP A 58 -15.37 -36.45 -27.37
N ARG A 59 -14.31 -35.63 -27.56
CA ARG A 59 -13.02 -35.84 -26.90
C ARG A 59 -12.24 -34.54 -26.73
N ILE A 60 -11.29 -34.57 -25.78
CA ILE A 60 -10.25 -33.50 -25.61
C ILE A 60 -8.97 -34.02 -26.27
N VAL A 61 -8.26 -33.10 -26.92
CA VAL A 61 -6.93 -33.33 -27.52
C VAL A 61 -5.94 -32.30 -26.97
N GLN A 62 -4.72 -32.76 -26.71
CA GLN A 62 -3.63 -31.93 -26.20
C GLN A 62 -2.94 -31.15 -27.32
N SER A 63 -2.04 -30.26 -26.95
CA SER A 63 -1.20 -29.47 -27.88
C SER A 63 -0.40 -30.37 -28.82
N GLY A 64 -0.26 -29.93 -30.07
CA GLY A 64 0.45 -30.64 -31.13
C GLY A 64 -0.37 -30.83 -32.41
N LEU A 65 0.13 -31.67 -33.29
CA LEU A 65 -0.55 -32.04 -34.53
C LEU A 65 -1.63 -33.08 -34.24
N ASN A 66 -2.87 -32.78 -34.60
CA ASN A 66 -4.02 -33.61 -34.35
C ASN A 66 -4.85 -33.77 -35.63
N TYR A 67 -5.73 -34.76 -35.62
CA TYR A 67 -6.65 -35.05 -36.72
C TYR A 67 -8.09 -35.14 -36.20
N HIS A 68 -9.00 -34.52 -36.94
CA HIS A 68 -10.44 -34.67 -36.76
C HIS A 68 -11.12 -35.01 -38.09
N MET A 69 -12.30 -35.62 -38.02
CA MET A 69 -13.08 -35.81 -39.24
C MET A 69 -13.51 -34.46 -39.81
N PRO A 70 -13.29 -34.20 -41.13
CA PRO A 70 -13.63 -32.92 -41.72
C PRO A 70 -15.12 -32.57 -41.55
N PHE A 71 -15.35 -31.23 -41.66
CA PHE A 71 -16.72 -30.72 -41.66
C PHE A 71 -17.58 -31.45 -42.72
N PRO A 72 -18.84 -31.80 -42.43
CA PRO A 72 -19.66 -31.38 -41.27
C PRO A 72 -19.66 -32.35 -40.08
N ILE A 73 -18.84 -33.39 -40.05
CA ILE A 73 -18.90 -34.47 -39.03
C ILE A 73 -18.34 -33.98 -37.70
N GLU A 74 -17.11 -33.43 -37.73
CA GLU A 74 -16.47 -32.91 -36.51
C GLU A 74 -16.12 -31.45 -36.69
N THR A 75 -16.15 -30.70 -35.57
CA THR A 75 -15.67 -29.34 -35.43
C THR A 75 -14.80 -29.23 -34.19
N VAL A 76 -13.77 -28.39 -34.25
CA VAL A 76 -12.81 -28.21 -33.15
C VAL A 76 -12.88 -26.79 -32.65
N LYS A 77 -12.94 -26.67 -31.32
CA LYS A 77 -12.73 -25.35 -30.63
C LYS A 77 -11.45 -25.45 -29.81
N THR A 78 -10.61 -24.43 -29.88
CA THR A 78 -9.31 -24.39 -29.18
C THR A 78 -9.29 -23.25 -28.17
N PRO A 79 -9.99 -23.39 -27.01
CA PRO A 79 -9.92 -22.41 -25.95
C PRO A 79 -8.52 -22.37 -25.33
N LYS A 80 -8.01 -21.16 -25.08
CA LYS A 80 -6.72 -20.94 -24.41
C LYS A 80 -6.91 -21.13 -22.92
N VAL A 81 -6.37 -22.20 -22.35
CA VAL A 81 -6.53 -22.58 -20.94
C VAL A 81 -5.44 -22.01 -20.05
N THR A 82 -4.25 -21.74 -20.59
CA THR A 82 -3.11 -21.21 -19.84
C THR A 82 -3.14 -19.69 -19.75
N GLU A 83 -3.78 -19.03 -20.72
CA GLU A 83 -3.87 -17.58 -20.79
C GLU A 83 -4.77 -17.04 -19.65
N VAL A 84 -4.24 -16.07 -18.89
CA VAL A 84 -5.04 -15.31 -17.93
C VAL A 84 -5.79 -14.21 -18.70
N LYS A 85 -7.10 -14.37 -18.78
CA LYS A 85 -8.01 -13.40 -19.39
C LYS A 85 -8.48 -12.40 -18.35
N ARG A 86 -8.86 -11.20 -18.80
CA ARG A 86 -9.42 -10.14 -17.94
C ARG A 86 -10.81 -9.73 -18.41
N ILE A 87 -11.65 -9.41 -17.43
CA ILE A 87 -12.96 -8.80 -17.65
C ILE A 87 -13.02 -7.52 -16.84
N GLU A 88 -13.55 -6.48 -17.47
CA GLU A 88 -13.78 -5.16 -16.89
C GLU A 88 -15.25 -5.05 -16.49
N VAL A 89 -15.51 -4.61 -15.25
CA VAL A 89 -16.84 -4.36 -14.69
C VAL A 89 -16.89 -2.93 -14.20
N GLY A 90 -17.95 -2.20 -14.56
CA GLY A 90 -18.11 -0.79 -14.25
C GLY A 90 -17.46 0.16 -15.27
N PHE A 91 -16.56 -0.32 -16.08
CA PHE A 91 -15.91 0.48 -17.13
C PHE A 91 -15.57 -0.34 -18.36
N ARG A 92 -15.17 0.35 -19.43
CA ARG A 92 -14.63 -0.26 -20.66
C ARG A 92 -13.44 0.54 -21.16
N THR A 93 -12.38 -0.17 -21.50
CA THR A 93 -11.21 0.40 -22.17
C THR A 93 -11.54 0.65 -23.65
N VAL A 94 -11.56 1.91 -24.07
CA VAL A 94 -11.92 2.32 -25.45
C VAL A 94 -10.68 2.59 -26.31
N GLY A 95 -9.50 2.79 -25.70
CA GLY A 95 -8.25 3.07 -26.41
C GLY A 95 -7.05 3.09 -25.49
N LYS A 96 -5.87 3.49 -26.00
CA LYS A 96 -4.69 3.69 -25.14
C LYS A 96 -5.00 4.80 -24.11
N ASN A 97 -5.17 4.44 -22.84
CA ASN A 97 -5.44 5.33 -21.70
C ASN A 97 -6.79 6.08 -21.75
N GLN A 98 -7.77 5.55 -22.47
CA GLN A 98 -9.14 6.10 -22.41
C GLN A 98 -10.09 5.06 -21.87
N TYR A 99 -10.73 5.39 -20.74
CA TYR A 99 -11.73 4.57 -20.08
C TYR A 99 -13.09 5.24 -20.17
N ARG A 100 -14.10 4.43 -20.36
CA ARG A 100 -15.51 4.86 -20.33
C ARG A 100 -16.21 4.13 -19.22
N THR A 101 -16.62 4.85 -18.18
CA THR A 101 -17.44 4.32 -17.09
C THR A 101 -18.81 3.91 -17.59
N VAL A 102 -19.29 2.78 -17.09
CA VAL A 102 -20.63 2.24 -17.33
C VAL A 102 -21.42 2.34 -16.03
N GLU A 103 -22.07 3.49 -15.81
CA GLU A 103 -22.76 3.82 -14.55
C GLU A 103 -23.71 2.73 -14.05
N ARG A 104 -24.37 2.01 -14.97
CA ARG A 104 -25.28 0.91 -14.63
C ARG A 104 -24.58 -0.24 -13.88
N GLU A 105 -23.30 -0.48 -14.21
CA GLU A 105 -22.49 -1.55 -13.62
C GLU A 105 -21.66 -1.04 -12.44
N SER A 106 -21.25 0.24 -12.43
CA SER A 106 -20.33 0.81 -11.45
C SER A 106 -21.02 1.40 -10.22
N LEU A 107 -22.23 1.95 -10.36
CA LEU A 107 -22.95 2.54 -9.24
C LEU A 107 -23.52 1.46 -8.32
N MET A 108 -23.10 1.48 -7.06
CA MET A 108 -23.47 0.50 -6.04
C MET A 108 -23.84 1.21 -4.73
N LEU A 109 -24.66 0.56 -3.93
CA LEU A 109 -25.06 1.02 -2.60
C LEU A 109 -24.22 0.30 -1.56
N THR A 110 -23.61 1.04 -0.65
CA THR A 110 -22.88 0.51 0.52
C THR A 110 -23.82 0.14 1.66
N GLY A 111 -23.33 -0.56 2.68
CA GLY A 111 -24.11 -0.98 3.84
C GLY A 111 -24.62 0.17 4.71
N ASP A 112 -24.00 1.33 4.63
CA ASP A 112 -24.39 2.59 5.27
C ASP A 112 -25.19 3.54 4.36
N GLU A 113 -25.85 2.97 3.32
CA GLU A 113 -26.78 3.66 2.41
C GLU A 113 -26.14 4.78 1.56
N ASN A 114 -24.83 4.76 1.38
CA ASN A 114 -24.14 5.67 0.48
C ASN A 114 -23.99 5.07 -0.92
N ILE A 115 -23.96 5.92 -1.94
CA ILE A 115 -23.71 5.50 -3.32
C ILE A 115 -22.21 5.65 -3.61
N VAL A 116 -21.61 4.58 -4.14
CA VAL A 116 -20.22 4.57 -4.62
C VAL A 116 -20.17 4.17 -6.09
N ASP A 117 -19.20 4.72 -6.79
CA ASP A 117 -18.78 4.31 -8.13
C ASP A 117 -17.60 3.36 -7.95
N ALA A 118 -17.81 2.07 -8.26
CA ALA A 118 -16.82 1.02 -8.07
C ALA A 118 -16.49 0.33 -9.39
N GLU A 119 -15.23 0.38 -9.79
CA GLU A 119 -14.69 -0.24 -10.99
C GLU A 119 -13.84 -1.45 -10.62
N LEU A 120 -14.04 -2.56 -11.32
CA LEU A 120 -13.45 -3.86 -11.02
C LEU A 120 -12.80 -4.49 -12.25
N ILE A 121 -11.64 -5.08 -12.07
CA ILE A 121 -11.00 -5.99 -13.03
C ILE A 121 -10.96 -7.39 -12.43
N VAL A 122 -11.54 -8.35 -13.15
CA VAL A 122 -11.46 -9.76 -12.80
C VAL A 122 -10.50 -10.45 -13.75
N GLN A 123 -9.50 -11.10 -13.19
CA GLN A 123 -8.58 -11.97 -13.90
C GLN A 123 -8.99 -13.41 -13.70
N TYR A 124 -9.13 -14.15 -14.79
CA TYR A 124 -9.57 -15.52 -14.74
C TYR A 124 -8.86 -16.40 -15.78
N LYS A 125 -8.87 -17.69 -15.55
CA LYS A 125 -8.41 -18.71 -16.50
C LYS A 125 -9.47 -19.81 -16.67
N ILE A 126 -9.42 -20.50 -17.79
CA ILE A 126 -10.30 -21.63 -18.08
C ILE A 126 -9.70 -22.88 -17.42
N LYS A 127 -10.36 -23.41 -16.41
CA LYS A 127 -9.96 -24.64 -15.70
C LYS A 127 -10.53 -25.87 -16.40
N GLU A 128 -11.80 -25.80 -16.79
CA GLU A 128 -12.53 -26.91 -17.42
C GLU A 128 -13.13 -26.47 -18.75
N PRO A 129 -12.41 -26.69 -19.86
CA PRO A 129 -12.81 -26.16 -21.17
C PRO A 129 -14.14 -26.72 -21.68
N ILE A 130 -14.54 -27.92 -21.24
CA ILE A 130 -15.83 -28.50 -21.59
C ILE A 130 -16.96 -27.66 -21.01
N ASN A 131 -16.94 -27.45 -19.70
CA ASN A 131 -17.97 -26.69 -19.00
C ASN A 131 -18.04 -25.25 -19.52
N TYR A 132 -16.88 -24.66 -19.78
CA TYR A 132 -16.78 -23.30 -20.34
C TYR A 132 -17.43 -23.15 -21.71
N LEU A 133 -17.35 -24.19 -22.58
CA LEU A 133 -17.85 -24.13 -23.95
C LEU A 133 -19.29 -24.59 -24.11
N PHE A 134 -19.79 -25.46 -23.21
CA PHE A 134 -21.08 -26.14 -23.40
C PHE A 134 -22.15 -25.76 -22.38
N ASN A 135 -21.77 -25.31 -21.17
CA ASN A 135 -22.76 -25.02 -20.15
C ASN A 135 -23.38 -23.61 -20.31
N PHE A 136 -22.74 -22.72 -21.09
CA PHE A 136 -23.18 -21.33 -21.22
C PHE A 136 -23.18 -20.83 -22.65
N ILE A 137 -24.16 -19.97 -22.91
CA ILE A 137 -24.22 -19.15 -24.12
C ILE A 137 -23.61 -17.79 -23.74
N GLY A 138 -22.39 -17.50 -24.23
CA GLY A 138 -21.69 -16.24 -23.92
C GLY A 138 -21.02 -16.21 -22.53
N PRO A 139 -20.04 -17.07 -22.28
CA PRO A 139 -19.41 -17.19 -20.96
C PRO A 139 -18.81 -15.88 -20.43
N GLU A 140 -18.36 -14.99 -21.29
CA GLU A 140 -17.82 -13.68 -20.89
C GLU A 140 -18.88 -12.73 -20.32
N LEU A 141 -20.11 -12.76 -20.88
CA LEU A 141 -21.23 -11.97 -20.37
C LEU A 141 -21.67 -12.48 -19.01
N THR A 142 -21.87 -13.81 -18.89
CA THR A 142 -22.26 -14.43 -17.61
C THR A 142 -21.23 -14.17 -16.51
N LEU A 143 -19.95 -14.23 -16.84
CA LEU A 143 -18.87 -13.96 -15.90
C LEU A 143 -18.88 -12.47 -15.44
N ARG A 144 -19.16 -11.56 -16.36
CA ARG A 144 -19.29 -10.13 -16.05
C ARG A 144 -20.46 -9.87 -15.10
N GLU A 145 -21.64 -10.40 -15.42
CA GLU A 145 -22.82 -10.23 -14.60
C GLU A 145 -22.67 -10.89 -13.22
N ALA A 146 -22.04 -12.05 -13.14
CA ALA A 146 -21.70 -12.68 -11.87
C ALA A 146 -20.70 -11.87 -11.06
N SER A 147 -19.71 -11.26 -11.72
CA SER A 147 -18.73 -10.39 -11.07
C SER A 147 -19.36 -9.11 -10.52
N GLU A 148 -20.25 -8.48 -11.30
CA GLU A 148 -21.04 -7.32 -10.87
C GLU A 148 -21.91 -7.66 -9.66
N ALA A 149 -22.65 -8.76 -9.71
CA ALA A 149 -23.51 -9.20 -8.62
C ALA A 149 -22.72 -9.53 -7.34
N SER A 150 -21.54 -10.17 -7.49
CA SER A 150 -20.66 -10.48 -6.37
C SER A 150 -20.12 -9.20 -5.72
N LEU A 151 -19.60 -8.27 -6.52
CA LEU A 151 -19.09 -6.99 -6.02
C LEU A 151 -20.21 -6.20 -5.32
N ARG A 152 -21.39 -6.09 -5.97
CA ARG A 152 -22.54 -5.38 -5.39
C ARG A 152 -22.98 -5.98 -4.05
N THR A 153 -22.94 -7.30 -3.92
CA THR A 153 -23.29 -7.99 -2.68
C THR A 153 -22.26 -7.72 -1.57
N VAL A 154 -20.99 -7.72 -1.90
CA VAL A 154 -19.92 -7.47 -0.94
C VAL A 154 -19.89 -5.98 -0.53
N VAL A 155 -19.92 -5.06 -1.48
CA VAL A 155 -19.97 -3.61 -1.21
C VAL A 155 -21.18 -3.25 -0.33
N GLY A 156 -22.34 -3.89 -0.56
CA GLY A 156 -23.54 -3.68 0.27
C GLY A 156 -23.43 -4.18 1.72
N ARG A 157 -22.36 -4.89 2.08
CA ARG A 157 -22.08 -5.31 3.47
C ARG A 157 -21.09 -4.40 4.18
N HIS A 158 -20.34 -3.58 3.43
CA HIS A 158 -19.30 -2.70 3.93
C HIS A 158 -19.73 -1.24 3.95
N ASN A 159 -19.12 -0.46 4.84
CA ASN A 159 -19.32 0.98 4.91
C ASN A 159 -18.51 1.69 3.83
N ILE A 160 -18.94 2.89 3.46
CA ILE A 160 -18.25 3.70 2.45
C ILE A 160 -16.81 4.00 2.83
N ASP A 161 -16.52 4.28 4.10
CA ASP A 161 -15.17 4.55 4.61
C ASP A 161 -14.23 3.36 4.36
N GLU A 162 -14.71 2.11 4.54
CA GLU A 162 -13.95 0.90 4.26
C GLU A 162 -13.69 0.72 2.76
N ALA A 163 -14.73 0.95 1.94
CA ALA A 163 -14.62 0.83 0.49
C ALA A 163 -13.64 1.85 -0.12
N LEU A 164 -13.59 3.07 0.43
CA LEU A 164 -12.70 4.14 -0.06
C LEU A 164 -11.25 4.02 0.44
N THR A 165 -11.01 3.35 1.59
CA THR A 165 -9.71 3.39 2.27
C THR A 165 -9.08 2.00 2.46
N SER A 166 -9.00 1.55 3.70
CA SER A 166 -8.25 0.35 4.11
C SER A 166 -8.96 -0.97 3.83
N GLY A 167 -10.27 -0.96 3.60
CA GLY A 167 -11.07 -2.16 3.35
C GLY A 167 -10.98 -2.72 1.93
N LYS A 168 -10.33 -2.02 0.99
CA LYS A 168 -10.25 -2.44 -0.42
C LYS A 168 -9.75 -3.87 -0.61
N LEU A 169 -8.70 -4.26 0.10
CA LEU A 169 -8.14 -5.62 0.00
C LEU A 169 -9.12 -6.69 0.50
N MET A 170 -9.83 -6.40 1.58
CA MET A 170 -10.84 -7.30 2.14
C MET A 170 -12.01 -7.47 1.17
N ILE A 171 -12.52 -6.36 0.61
CA ILE A 171 -13.59 -6.36 -0.40
C ILE A 171 -13.17 -7.16 -1.65
N GLN A 172 -11.91 -7.01 -2.10
CA GLN A 172 -11.39 -7.77 -3.25
C GLN A 172 -11.39 -9.28 -2.98
N GLU A 173 -10.91 -9.73 -1.80
CA GLU A 173 -10.83 -11.16 -1.48
C GLU A 173 -12.22 -11.75 -1.25
N GLU A 174 -13.11 -11.07 -0.52
CA GLU A 174 -14.50 -11.51 -0.34
C GLU A 174 -15.25 -11.60 -1.68
N THR A 175 -15.03 -10.61 -2.57
CA THR A 175 -15.63 -10.62 -3.92
C THR A 175 -15.11 -11.81 -4.73
N LYS A 176 -13.81 -12.10 -4.65
CA LYS A 176 -13.20 -13.23 -5.33
C LYS A 176 -13.77 -14.57 -4.84
N GLU A 177 -13.88 -14.75 -3.52
CA GLU A 177 -14.43 -15.96 -2.91
C GLU A 177 -15.90 -16.15 -3.30
N LEU A 178 -16.70 -15.09 -3.17
CA LEU A 178 -18.11 -15.14 -3.54
C LEU A 178 -18.30 -15.42 -5.03
N LEU A 179 -17.55 -14.72 -5.88
CA LEU A 179 -17.58 -14.94 -7.33
C LEU A 179 -17.19 -16.37 -7.69
N GLN A 180 -16.11 -16.92 -7.11
CA GLN A 180 -15.70 -18.30 -7.37
C GLN A 180 -16.78 -19.27 -6.94
N SER A 181 -17.41 -19.08 -5.79
CA SER A 181 -18.50 -19.94 -5.32
C SER A 181 -19.72 -19.93 -6.25
N ILE A 182 -20.06 -18.77 -6.80
CA ILE A 182 -21.15 -18.61 -7.79
C ILE A 182 -20.79 -19.34 -9.09
N LEU A 183 -19.57 -19.14 -9.58
CA LEU A 183 -19.10 -19.76 -10.82
C LEU A 183 -19.01 -21.29 -10.71
N ASP A 184 -18.58 -21.79 -9.55
CA ASP A 184 -18.54 -23.24 -9.27
C ASP A 184 -19.96 -23.82 -9.18
N LYS A 185 -20.88 -23.13 -8.52
CA LYS A 185 -22.29 -23.54 -8.44
C LYS A 185 -22.97 -23.60 -9.80
N TYR A 186 -22.61 -22.69 -10.70
CA TYR A 186 -23.10 -22.70 -12.07
C TYR A 186 -22.35 -23.70 -12.96
N GLY A 187 -21.22 -24.27 -12.52
CA GLY A 187 -20.41 -25.19 -13.30
C GLY A 187 -19.80 -24.52 -14.54
N THR A 188 -19.28 -23.30 -14.39
CA THR A 188 -18.73 -22.52 -15.51
C THR A 188 -17.40 -23.06 -16.03
N GLY A 189 -16.69 -23.85 -15.24
CA GLY A 189 -15.34 -24.32 -15.57
C GLY A 189 -14.27 -23.21 -15.57
N VAL A 190 -14.56 -22.07 -14.92
CA VAL A 190 -13.66 -20.91 -14.81
C VAL A 190 -13.05 -20.86 -13.42
N GLN A 191 -11.78 -20.50 -13.33
CA GLN A 191 -11.08 -20.22 -12.09
C GLN A 191 -10.73 -18.75 -12.02
N VAL A 192 -11.17 -18.06 -10.99
CA VAL A 192 -10.79 -16.67 -10.70
C VAL A 192 -9.38 -16.65 -10.14
N VAL A 193 -8.48 -15.92 -10.79
CA VAL A 193 -7.09 -15.76 -10.38
C VAL A 193 -6.97 -14.61 -9.40
N ALA A 194 -7.48 -13.45 -9.79
CA ALA A 194 -7.46 -12.23 -8.98
C ALA A 194 -8.67 -11.35 -9.28
N VAL A 195 -9.08 -10.62 -8.27
CA VAL A 195 -10.08 -9.56 -8.35
C VAL A 195 -9.41 -8.28 -7.87
N GLN A 196 -9.46 -7.22 -8.66
CA GLN A 196 -8.81 -5.95 -8.37
C GLN A 196 -9.80 -4.81 -8.54
N LEU A 197 -10.02 -4.05 -7.47
CA LEU A 197 -10.71 -2.77 -7.54
C LEU A 197 -9.81 -1.75 -8.22
N GLN A 198 -10.25 -1.22 -9.36
CA GLN A 198 -9.50 -0.24 -10.14
C GLN A 198 -9.65 1.14 -9.54
N ASP A 199 -10.89 1.59 -9.38
CA ASP A 199 -11.25 2.83 -8.71
C ASP A 199 -12.48 2.62 -7.85
N VAL A 200 -12.53 3.30 -6.71
CA VAL A 200 -13.71 3.41 -5.85
C VAL A 200 -13.78 4.85 -5.41
N SER A 201 -14.83 5.54 -5.82
CA SER A 201 -15.02 6.95 -5.55
C SER A 201 -16.51 7.28 -5.32
N PRO A 202 -16.82 8.35 -4.60
CA PRO A 202 -18.19 8.87 -4.55
C PRO A 202 -18.63 9.37 -5.92
N PRO A 203 -19.94 9.35 -6.23
CA PRO A 203 -20.47 9.93 -7.46
C PRO A 203 -20.02 11.39 -7.63
N LYS A 204 -19.80 11.80 -8.88
CA LYS A 204 -19.30 13.15 -9.22
C LYS A 204 -20.09 14.30 -8.60
N GLN A 205 -21.39 14.10 -8.39
CA GLN A 205 -22.30 15.11 -7.84
C GLN A 205 -22.02 15.43 -6.36
N VAL A 206 -21.44 14.49 -5.61
CA VAL A 206 -21.21 14.61 -4.16
C VAL A 206 -19.75 14.58 -3.76
N ILE A 207 -18.85 14.46 -4.74
CA ILE A 207 -17.40 14.30 -4.49
C ILE A 207 -16.81 15.48 -3.69
N ASP A 208 -17.28 16.70 -3.92
CA ASP A 208 -16.77 17.88 -3.22
C ASP A 208 -17.22 17.89 -1.76
N ALA A 209 -18.47 17.49 -1.47
CA ALA A 209 -18.95 17.34 -0.10
C ALA A 209 -18.19 16.25 0.67
N PHE A 210 -17.85 15.13 0.02
CA PHE A 210 -17.02 14.09 0.62
C PHE A 210 -15.58 14.56 0.89
N LYS A 211 -15.00 15.37 0.00
CA LYS A 211 -13.69 15.99 0.21
C LYS A 211 -13.71 16.93 1.42
N ASP A 212 -14.74 17.72 1.58
CA ASP A 212 -14.89 18.62 2.74
C ASP A 212 -14.94 17.83 4.06
N VAL A 213 -15.72 16.73 4.08
CA VAL A 213 -15.78 15.84 5.26
C VAL A 213 -14.42 15.19 5.55
N ALA A 214 -13.74 14.69 4.52
CA ALA A 214 -12.42 14.10 4.67
C ALA A 214 -11.41 15.13 5.20
N SER A 215 -11.40 16.35 4.64
CA SER A 215 -10.55 17.45 5.08
C SER A 215 -10.83 17.85 6.54
N ALA A 216 -12.10 17.95 6.93
CA ALA A 216 -12.48 18.24 8.31
C ALA A 216 -12.04 17.14 9.29
N LYS A 217 -12.09 15.87 8.87
CA LYS A 217 -11.61 14.71 9.65
C LYS A 217 -10.08 14.74 9.82
N GLU A 218 -9.35 15.09 8.76
CA GLU A 218 -7.90 15.27 8.80
C GLU A 218 -7.52 16.46 9.69
N ASP A 219 -8.19 17.59 9.58
CA ASP A 219 -7.98 18.77 10.42
C ASP A 219 -8.21 18.46 11.90
N LYS A 220 -9.30 17.76 12.21
CA LYS A 220 -9.57 17.28 13.58
C LYS A 220 -8.41 16.41 14.11
N ASN A 221 -7.97 15.43 13.33
CA ASN A 221 -6.87 14.54 13.73
C ASN A 221 -5.55 15.32 13.88
N ARG A 222 -5.28 16.26 13.00
CA ARG A 222 -4.12 17.16 13.11
C ARG A 222 -4.15 17.95 14.39
N MET A 223 -5.27 18.60 14.72
CA MET A 223 -5.43 19.36 15.97
C MET A 223 -5.23 18.49 17.22
N ILE A 224 -5.75 17.25 17.20
CA ILE A 224 -5.55 16.30 18.31
C ILE A 224 -4.06 15.96 18.44
N ASN A 225 -3.40 15.60 17.34
CA ASN A 225 -1.98 15.24 17.34
C ASN A 225 -1.09 16.43 17.76
N GLU A 226 -1.40 17.64 17.33
CA GLU A 226 -0.71 18.86 17.74
C GLU A 226 -0.88 19.13 19.24
N ALA A 227 -2.10 19.00 19.76
CA ALA A 227 -2.38 19.15 21.19
C ALA A 227 -1.68 18.08 22.04
N GLU A 228 -1.66 16.83 21.57
CA GLU A 228 -0.92 15.76 22.23
C GLU A 228 0.59 15.97 22.16
N GLY A 229 1.11 16.41 21.04
CA GLY A 229 2.52 16.81 20.87
C GLY A 229 2.90 17.91 21.84
N TYR A 230 2.10 18.98 21.92
CA TYR A 230 2.30 20.08 22.86
C TYR A 230 2.27 19.60 24.32
N ARG A 231 1.28 18.79 24.68
CA ARG A 231 1.19 18.18 26.02
C ARG A 231 2.44 17.37 26.38
N ASN A 232 2.91 16.56 25.44
CA ASN A 232 4.05 15.68 25.62
C ASN A 232 5.40 16.45 25.67
N ASP A 233 5.46 17.65 25.15
CA ASP A 233 6.62 18.55 25.27
C ASP A 233 6.58 19.33 26.60
N VAL A 234 5.49 20.03 26.89
CA VAL A 234 5.39 20.97 28.01
C VAL A 234 5.41 20.26 29.37
N ILE A 235 4.67 19.17 29.55
CA ILE A 235 4.56 18.49 30.85
C ILE A 235 5.90 17.89 31.31
N PRO A 236 6.65 17.13 30.49
CA PRO A 236 7.95 16.61 30.90
C PRO A 236 8.97 17.71 31.15
N LYS A 237 8.96 18.77 30.34
CA LYS A 237 9.84 19.93 30.51
C LYS A 237 9.59 20.64 31.84
N ALA A 238 8.32 20.96 32.15
CA ALA A 238 7.97 21.58 33.41
C ALA A 238 8.31 20.69 34.63
N ARG A 239 8.11 19.38 34.52
CA ARG A 239 8.52 18.43 35.55
C ARG A 239 10.05 18.37 35.71
N GLY A 240 10.77 18.43 34.59
CA GLY A 240 12.23 18.47 34.59
C GLY A 240 12.76 19.73 35.27
N GLU A 241 12.21 20.90 34.92
CA GLU A 241 12.55 22.19 35.56
C GLU A 241 12.24 22.21 37.05
N ALA A 242 11.06 21.75 37.44
CA ALA A 242 10.69 21.64 38.86
C ALA A 242 11.65 20.70 39.63
N GLN A 243 11.99 19.56 39.05
CA GLN A 243 12.93 18.63 39.66
C GLN A 243 14.35 19.20 39.76
N ALA A 244 14.77 19.97 38.73
CA ALA A 244 16.07 20.66 38.74
C ALA A 244 16.14 21.70 39.87
N MET A 245 15.09 22.52 40.06
CA MET A 245 15.01 23.49 41.17
C MET A 245 15.06 22.81 42.52
N ILE A 246 14.35 21.70 42.67
CA ILE A 246 14.37 20.94 43.94
C ILE A 246 15.79 20.42 44.22
N ARG A 247 16.43 19.82 43.24
CA ARG A 247 17.80 19.29 43.38
C ARG A 247 18.83 20.40 43.64
N GLU A 248 18.68 21.55 43.03
CA GLU A 248 19.53 22.69 43.27
C GLU A 248 19.38 23.20 44.72
N ALA A 249 18.14 23.36 45.17
CA ALA A 249 17.85 23.74 46.55
C ALA A 249 18.38 22.73 47.59
N GLU A 250 18.22 21.45 47.32
CA GLU A 250 18.78 20.36 48.16
C GLU A 250 20.32 20.44 48.17
N GLY A 251 20.95 20.61 47.00
CA GLY A 251 22.40 20.77 46.87
C GLY A 251 22.92 22.02 47.63
N PHE A 252 22.19 23.12 47.53
CA PHE A 252 22.53 24.33 48.26
C PHE A 252 22.41 24.11 49.77
N ARG A 253 21.32 23.51 50.22
CA ARG A 253 21.13 23.16 51.67
C ARG A 253 22.28 22.29 52.17
N GLU A 254 22.60 21.22 51.44
CA GLU A 254 23.66 20.29 51.87
C GLU A 254 25.04 20.99 51.87
N SER A 255 25.33 21.80 50.85
CA SER A 255 26.56 22.61 50.83
C SER A 255 26.67 23.55 52.02
N ARG A 256 25.57 24.23 52.40
CA ARG A 256 25.55 25.12 53.55
C ARG A 256 25.80 24.37 54.85
N ILE A 257 25.15 23.19 55.01
CA ILE A 257 25.35 22.34 56.23
C ILE A 257 26.80 21.86 56.30
N LYS A 258 27.35 21.33 55.19
CA LYS A 258 28.72 20.83 55.15
C LYS A 258 29.78 21.94 55.38
N ARG A 259 29.51 23.14 54.87
CA ARG A 259 30.38 24.32 55.12
C ARG A 259 30.33 24.67 56.62
N ALA A 260 29.14 24.74 57.24
CA ALA A 260 29.02 25.04 58.66
C ALA A 260 29.65 23.96 59.52
N GLU A 261 29.49 22.66 59.19
CA GLU A 261 30.16 21.53 59.85
C GLU A 261 31.67 21.67 59.77
N GLY A 262 32.19 22.03 58.54
CA GLY A 262 33.63 22.29 58.33
C GLY A 262 34.16 23.45 59.14
N ASP A 263 33.46 24.58 59.19
CA ASP A 263 33.79 25.75 59.98
C ASP A 263 33.84 25.42 61.49
N VAL A 264 32.86 24.67 61.99
CA VAL A 264 32.84 24.18 63.38
C VAL A 264 34.01 23.26 63.65
N ALA A 265 34.34 22.32 62.73
CA ALA A 265 35.43 21.42 62.89
C ALA A 265 36.78 22.17 62.92
N LYS A 266 36.95 23.16 61.99
CA LYS A 266 38.14 24.06 61.95
C LYS A 266 38.24 24.84 63.26
N PHE A 267 37.16 25.46 63.71
CA PHE A 267 37.15 26.19 64.97
C PHE A 267 37.55 25.30 66.18
N LYS A 268 36.95 24.11 66.28
CA LYS A 268 37.30 23.17 67.33
C LYS A 268 38.76 22.74 67.32
N ALA A 269 39.32 22.52 66.15
CA ALA A 269 40.76 22.18 65.97
C ALA A 269 41.66 23.34 66.43
N ILE A 270 41.38 24.57 66.01
CA ILE A 270 42.09 25.79 66.39
C ILE A 270 41.96 26.00 67.91
N LEU A 271 40.77 25.87 68.51
CA LEU A 271 40.51 25.98 69.95
C LEU A 271 41.31 24.98 70.75
N LYS A 272 41.43 23.73 70.25
CA LYS A 272 42.26 22.69 70.90
C LYS A 272 43.71 23.09 70.99
N GLU A 273 44.30 23.59 69.93
CA GLU A 273 45.70 24.07 69.92
C GLU A 273 45.89 25.37 70.68
N TYR A 274 44.93 26.32 70.60
CA TYR A 274 44.95 27.51 71.41
C TYR A 274 44.98 27.21 72.92
N LYS A 275 44.22 26.22 73.39
CA LYS A 275 44.24 25.85 74.82
C LYS A 275 45.60 25.31 75.29
N LYS A 276 46.44 24.75 74.40
CA LYS A 276 47.79 24.26 74.70
C LYS A 276 48.84 25.40 74.78
N ALA A 277 48.77 26.37 73.85
CA ALA A 277 49.74 27.49 73.74
C ALA A 277 49.02 28.76 73.26
N LYS A 278 48.49 29.53 74.20
CA LYS A 278 47.63 30.69 73.94
C LYS A 278 48.31 31.80 73.16
N ASP A 279 49.50 32.20 73.60
CA ASP A 279 50.19 33.35 73.02
C ASP A 279 50.72 33.09 71.61
N VAL A 280 51.36 31.92 71.43
CA VAL A 280 51.89 31.54 70.10
C VAL A 280 50.79 31.33 69.08
N THR A 281 49.65 30.73 69.48
CA THR A 281 48.54 30.48 68.56
C THR A 281 47.85 31.80 68.17
N ARG A 282 47.75 32.77 69.08
CA ARG A 282 47.15 34.10 68.78
C ARG A 282 48.03 34.85 67.80
N GLU A 283 49.33 34.85 67.96
CA GLU A 283 50.26 35.55 67.10
C GLU A 283 50.26 34.95 65.70
N ARG A 284 50.25 33.61 65.60
CA ARG A 284 50.09 32.87 64.31
C ARG A 284 48.81 33.23 63.59
N LEU A 285 47.64 33.19 64.27
CA LEU A 285 46.34 33.53 63.64
C LEU A 285 46.30 35.01 63.21
N TYR A 286 46.97 35.89 63.98
CA TYR A 286 47.09 37.30 63.56
C TYR A 286 47.92 37.44 62.28
N LEU A 287 49.04 36.77 62.21
CA LEU A 287 49.89 36.79 61.01
C LEU A 287 49.18 36.19 59.78
N GLU A 288 48.51 35.02 59.97
CA GLU A 288 47.72 34.40 58.89
C GLU A 288 46.60 35.32 58.37
N ALA A 289 45.89 35.99 59.28
CA ALA A 289 44.85 36.97 58.85
C ALA A 289 45.47 38.21 58.15
N MET A 290 46.61 38.67 58.58
CA MET A 290 47.34 39.75 57.90
C MET A 290 47.84 39.36 56.50
N GLU A 291 48.33 38.13 56.37
CA GLU A 291 48.78 37.57 55.10
C GLU A 291 47.59 37.43 54.10
N GLU A 292 46.41 37.15 54.58
CA GLU A 292 45.20 37.05 53.74
C GLU A 292 44.68 38.43 53.34
N ILE A 293 44.69 39.40 54.25
CA ILE A 293 44.09 40.75 53.99
C ILE A 293 45.06 41.68 53.27
N LEU A 294 46.35 41.64 53.63
CA LEU A 294 47.33 42.60 53.12
C LEU A 294 47.56 42.55 51.59
N PRO A 295 47.48 41.43 50.86
CA PRO A 295 47.66 41.45 49.43
C PRO A 295 46.61 42.23 48.68
N ASP A 296 45.38 42.27 49.19
CA ASP A 296 44.21 42.88 48.51
C ASP A 296 44.05 44.37 48.88
N LEU A 297 44.89 44.94 49.80
CA LEU A 297 44.85 46.31 50.19
C LEU A 297 45.89 47.15 49.42
N GLU A 298 45.48 48.31 48.96
CA GLU A 298 46.40 49.34 48.48
C GLU A 298 47.22 49.86 49.66
N LYS A 299 48.53 49.70 49.61
CA LYS A 299 49.41 50.01 50.71
C LYS A 299 50.19 51.34 50.42
N TYR A 300 50.04 52.24 51.29
CA TYR A 300 50.78 53.52 51.27
C TYR A 300 51.76 53.51 52.44
N ILE A 301 53.04 53.41 52.17
CA ILE A 301 54.09 53.46 53.16
C ILE A 301 54.54 54.91 53.25
N VAL A 302 54.22 55.56 54.36
CA VAL A 302 54.68 56.90 54.64
C VAL A 302 55.91 56.84 55.54
N PRO A 303 57.13 57.21 55.07
CA PRO A 303 58.28 57.19 55.92
C PRO A 303 58.19 58.31 56.95
N ASN A 304 58.46 58.00 58.27
CA ASN A 304 58.57 58.97 59.33
C ASN A 304 59.81 59.82 59.12
N GLY A 305 59.63 61.00 58.43
CA GLY A 305 60.67 62.03 58.36
C GLY A 305 60.47 62.97 59.50
N GLU A 306 61.56 63.43 60.15
CA GLU A 306 61.59 64.34 61.30
C GLU A 306 61.08 65.77 60.99
N ASP A 307 60.59 66.09 59.77
CA ASP A 307 60.07 67.39 59.40
C ASP A 307 58.57 67.25 59.02
N GLY A 308 57.75 67.72 59.95
CA GLY A 308 56.26 67.64 59.88
C GLY A 308 55.61 68.53 58.84
N ASN A 309 55.70 68.21 57.56
CA ASN A 309 54.83 68.77 56.52
C ASN A 309 54.39 67.79 55.52
N LEU A 310 53.46 66.89 55.95
CA LEU A 310 52.66 66.11 55.04
C LEU A 310 51.62 67.06 54.41
N LEU A 311 51.95 67.59 53.23
CA LEU A 311 50.97 68.22 52.39
C LEU A 311 49.96 67.21 51.96
N ASN A 312 48.69 67.53 52.15
CA ASN A 312 47.48 66.69 51.88
C ASN A 312 47.27 66.54 50.38
N LEU A 313 48.20 65.83 49.70
CA LEU A 313 48.17 65.60 48.26
C LEU A 313 47.82 64.10 47.89
N LEU A 314 47.51 63.34 48.89
CA LEU A 314 46.99 61.96 48.62
C LEU A 314 45.51 62.08 48.23
N ASN A 315 45.26 62.16 46.93
CA ASN A 315 43.96 61.98 46.37
C ASN A 315 43.63 60.45 46.45
N LEU A 316 43.05 60.04 47.55
CA LEU A 316 42.49 58.65 47.72
C LEU A 316 41.33 58.56 46.76
N GLY A 317 41.66 58.20 45.54
CA GLY A 317 40.83 58.23 44.37
C GLY A 317 39.45 57.57 44.59
N SER A 318 38.47 58.21 44.00
CA SER A 318 37.10 57.74 43.91
C SER A 318 37.06 56.30 43.33
N THR A 319 36.54 55.40 44.08
CA THR A 319 36.19 54.06 43.62
C THR A 319 35.30 54.12 42.36
N LYS A 320 35.91 53.85 41.20
CA LYS A 320 35.10 53.53 40.02
C LYS A 320 34.38 52.18 40.27
N GLY A 321 33.07 52.26 40.42
CA GLY A 321 32.24 51.12 40.57
C GLY A 321 32.44 50.12 39.40
N VAL A 322 32.73 48.91 39.71
CA VAL A 322 32.70 47.79 38.79
C VAL A 322 31.22 47.47 38.51
N LYS A 323 30.88 47.47 37.21
CA LYS A 323 29.58 46.99 36.71
C LYS A 323 29.39 45.51 36.92
#